data_df2111d93e0aa85a3468698e8d846eec
#
_entry.id   df2111d93e0aa85a3468698e8d846eec
#
_cell.length_a   1.000
_cell.length_b   1.000
_cell.length_c   1.000
_cell.angle_alpha   90.00
_cell.angle_beta   90.00
_cell.angle_gamma   90.00
#
_symmetry.space_group_name_H-M   'P 1'
#
loop_
_entity.id
_entity.type
_entity.pdbx_description
1 polymer ?
#
loop_
_entity_poly.entity_id
_entity_poly.type
_entity_poly.pdbx_seq_one_letter_code
_entity_poly.pdbx_strand_id
1 'polypeptide(L)'
;ISGGTYSLSGNAGRIRAFMFVSITSPPARVQMERWTALAKKYANEDVDLFVVYGREMHPSDKGDFKKFPIPTTIEQKTQYAAQFSQLGELPVLLDGMDDATFNNYGRAPNGAYLVDKDGNLVFRSTWADARKIEHMIDTLLKWYKAGKPKNFIPK
;
A
#
# COMPACT_ATOMS: atom_id res chain seq x y z
N ILE A 1 -4.64 -2.32 -13.40
CA ILE A 1 -3.92 -3.63 -13.49
C ILE A 1 -3.55 -3.78 -14.96
N SER A 2 -2.40 -3.24 -15.34
CA SER A 2 -1.97 -3.11 -16.74
C SER A 2 -1.02 -4.23 -17.22
N GLY A 3 -0.89 -5.33 -16.47
CA GLY A 3 -0.12 -6.52 -16.88
C GLY A 3 1.41 -6.40 -16.76
N GLY A 4 1.94 -5.41 -16.04
CA GLY A 4 3.37 -5.30 -15.75
C GLY A 4 3.76 -5.89 -14.40
N THR A 5 5.05 -6.17 -14.21
CA THR A 5 5.61 -6.54 -12.90
C THR A 5 6.19 -5.32 -12.23
N TYR A 6 5.86 -5.11 -10.96
CA TYR A 6 6.45 -4.05 -10.13
C TYR A 6 7.47 -4.66 -9.17
N SER A 7 8.67 -4.10 -9.14
CA SER A 7 9.71 -4.49 -8.17
C SER A 7 10.01 -3.35 -7.22
N LEU A 8 9.95 -3.63 -5.91
CA LEU A 8 10.34 -2.65 -4.90
C LEU A 8 11.82 -2.26 -4.98
N SER A 9 12.69 -3.20 -5.34
CA SER A 9 14.12 -2.94 -5.52
C SER A 9 14.45 -2.18 -6.81
N GLY A 10 13.62 -2.29 -7.85
CA GLY A 10 13.84 -1.65 -9.15
C GLY A 10 13.55 -0.15 -9.18
N ASN A 11 12.91 0.42 -8.14
CA ASN A 11 12.53 1.83 -8.06
C ASN A 11 13.37 2.60 -7.02
N ALA A 12 14.68 2.33 -6.97
CA ALA A 12 15.61 3.09 -6.14
C ALA A 12 15.58 4.58 -6.49
N GLY A 13 15.77 5.44 -5.48
CA GLY A 13 15.74 6.89 -5.63
C GLY A 13 14.38 7.54 -5.31
N ARG A 14 13.32 6.75 -5.09
CA ARG A 14 12.00 7.26 -4.68
C ARG A 14 11.57 6.66 -3.34
N ILE A 15 10.90 7.44 -2.51
CA ILE A 15 10.22 6.94 -1.31
C ILE A 15 8.97 6.18 -1.78
N ARG A 16 8.71 5.01 -1.21
CA ARG A 16 7.55 4.17 -1.57
C ARG A 16 6.73 3.88 -0.35
N ALA A 17 5.47 4.31 -0.38
CA ALA A 17 4.49 4.03 0.66
C ALA A 17 3.41 3.09 0.10
N PHE A 18 3.13 2.01 0.80
CA PHE A 18 2.07 1.09 0.38
C PHE A 18 1.33 0.49 1.56
N MET A 19 0.11 0.04 1.32
CA MET A 19 -0.70 -0.72 2.26
C MET A 19 -1.27 -1.98 1.60
N PHE A 20 -1.46 -3.02 2.41
CA PHE A 20 -2.21 -4.20 1.97
C PHE A 20 -3.70 -3.93 2.05
N VAL A 21 -4.41 -4.37 1.00
CA VAL A 21 -5.86 -4.15 0.85
C VAL A 21 -6.58 -5.41 0.36
N SER A 22 -7.88 -5.45 0.62
CA SER A 22 -8.81 -6.35 -0.06
C SER A 22 -10.20 -5.71 -0.15
N ILE A 23 -11.03 -6.16 -1.07
CA ILE A 23 -12.38 -5.62 -1.25
C ILE A 23 -13.29 -5.95 -0.06
N THR A 24 -13.00 -7.02 0.66
CA THR A 24 -13.72 -7.43 1.87
C THR A 24 -13.14 -6.84 3.16
N SER A 25 -12.23 -5.86 3.06
CA SER A 25 -11.67 -5.16 4.22
C SER A 25 -12.29 -3.77 4.39
N PRO A 26 -13.21 -3.55 5.36
CA PRO A 26 -13.78 -2.22 5.60
C PRO A 26 -12.73 -1.14 5.86
N PRO A 27 -11.68 -1.37 6.68
CA PRO A 27 -10.65 -0.37 6.89
C PRO A 27 -9.90 0.02 5.63
N ALA A 28 -9.56 -0.94 4.75
CA ALA A 28 -8.87 -0.65 3.50
C ALA A 28 -9.72 0.24 2.58
N ARG A 29 -11.03 -0.02 2.52
CA ARG A 29 -11.97 0.78 1.72
C ARG A 29 -12.02 2.23 2.19
N VAL A 30 -12.07 2.47 3.50
CA VAL A 30 -12.08 3.83 4.08
C VAL A 30 -10.74 4.54 3.87
N GLN A 31 -9.63 3.82 3.96
CA GLN A 31 -8.30 4.42 3.77
C GLN A 31 -8.00 4.78 2.32
N MET A 32 -8.65 4.14 1.34
CA MET A 32 -8.37 4.37 -0.09
C MET A 32 -8.51 5.83 -0.49
N GLU A 33 -9.57 6.51 -0.06
CA GLU A 33 -9.78 7.93 -0.33
C GLU A 33 -8.67 8.81 0.29
N ARG A 34 -8.31 8.53 1.56
CA ARG A 34 -7.28 9.29 2.28
C ARG A 34 -5.90 9.13 1.66
N TRP A 35 -5.57 7.91 1.25
CA TRP A 35 -4.31 7.62 0.57
C TRP A 35 -4.27 8.21 -0.85
N THR A 36 -5.40 8.26 -1.55
CA THR A 36 -5.52 8.99 -2.83
C THR A 36 -5.21 10.48 -2.63
N ALA A 37 -5.71 11.09 -1.56
CA ALA A 37 -5.39 12.48 -1.23
C ALA A 37 -3.89 12.68 -0.94
N LEU A 38 -3.23 11.74 -0.25
CA LEU A 38 -1.78 11.78 -0.05
C LEU A 38 -1.01 11.66 -1.37
N ALA A 39 -1.43 10.77 -2.27
CA ALA A 39 -0.79 10.63 -3.58
C ALA A 39 -0.85 11.94 -4.38
N LYS A 40 -1.98 12.64 -4.33
CA LYS A 40 -2.13 13.97 -4.95
C LYS A 40 -1.22 15.01 -4.28
N LYS A 41 -1.11 14.99 -2.94
CA LYS A 41 -0.22 15.89 -2.19
C LYS A 41 1.25 15.74 -2.63
N TYR A 42 1.69 14.52 -2.84
CA TYR A 42 3.09 14.23 -3.17
C TYR A 42 3.36 14.01 -4.67
N ALA A 43 2.43 14.37 -5.56
CA ALA A 43 2.54 14.12 -6.99
C ALA A 43 3.80 14.73 -7.64
N ASN A 44 4.33 15.83 -7.08
CA ASN A 44 5.53 16.52 -7.57
C ASN A 44 6.80 16.20 -6.75
N GLU A 45 6.73 15.24 -5.84
CA GLU A 45 7.87 14.79 -5.02
C GLU A 45 8.32 13.39 -5.48
N ASP A 46 9.53 12.98 -5.08
CA ASP A 46 10.03 11.62 -5.32
C ASP A 46 9.37 10.59 -4.39
N VAL A 47 8.06 10.50 -4.46
CA VAL A 47 7.23 9.62 -3.60
C VAL A 47 6.24 8.86 -4.47
N ASP A 48 6.20 7.56 -4.30
CA ASP A 48 5.20 6.68 -4.90
C ASP A 48 4.27 6.15 -3.81
N LEU A 49 2.96 6.30 -4.01
CA LEU A 49 1.94 5.68 -3.18
C LEU A 49 1.14 4.68 -4.02
N PHE A 50 0.96 3.49 -3.49
CA PHE A 50 0.19 2.43 -4.14
C PHE A 50 -0.41 1.47 -3.10
N VAL A 51 -1.25 0.55 -3.54
CA VAL A 51 -1.79 -0.51 -2.70
C VAL A 51 -1.40 -1.88 -3.25
N VAL A 52 -1.26 -2.86 -2.37
CA VAL A 52 -1.04 -4.26 -2.72
C VAL A 52 -2.30 -5.03 -2.39
N TYR A 53 -3.00 -5.51 -3.42
CA TYR A 53 -4.18 -6.34 -3.26
C TYR A 53 -3.76 -7.75 -2.88
N GLY A 54 -4.02 -8.11 -1.64
CA GLY A 54 -3.62 -9.39 -1.07
C GLY A 54 -4.80 -10.32 -0.80
N ARG A 55 -4.78 -10.92 0.39
CA ARG A 55 -5.78 -11.88 0.87
C ARG A 55 -7.09 -11.20 1.25
N GLU A 56 -8.23 -11.85 0.95
CA GLU A 56 -9.55 -11.43 1.45
C GLU A 56 -9.65 -11.58 2.97
N MET A 57 -10.13 -10.54 3.64
CA MET A 57 -10.23 -10.52 5.11
C MET A 57 -11.55 -11.07 5.63
N HIS A 58 -12.64 -10.78 4.96
CA HIS A 58 -13.99 -11.20 5.33
C HIS A 58 -14.73 -11.82 4.13
N PRO A 59 -14.15 -12.88 3.50
CA PRO A 59 -14.75 -13.50 2.34
C PRO A 59 -16.10 -14.14 2.71
N SER A 60 -17.09 -13.95 1.86
CA SER A 60 -18.46 -14.47 2.04
C SER A 60 -19.16 -14.04 3.34
N ASP A 61 -18.66 -13.02 4.02
CA ASP A 61 -19.25 -12.51 5.24
C ASP A 61 -20.57 -11.73 4.95
N LYS A 62 -21.14 -11.12 5.98
CA LYS A 62 -22.43 -10.43 5.93
C LYS A 62 -22.48 -9.28 4.90
N GLY A 63 -23.69 -8.94 4.47
CA GLY A 63 -23.95 -7.81 3.60
C GLY A 63 -23.30 -7.96 2.23
N ASP A 64 -22.64 -6.90 1.77
CA ASP A 64 -22.01 -6.84 0.44
C ASP A 64 -20.88 -7.83 0.24
N PHE A 65 -20.30 -8.39 1.32
CA PHE A 65 -19.19 -9.32 1.22
C PHE A 65 -19.61 -10.74 0.84
N LYS A 66 -20.92 -11.06 0.92
CA LYS A 66 -21.45 -12.36 0.48
C LYS A 66 -21.09 -12.70 -0.95
N LYS A 67 -20.94 -11.71 -1.82
CA LYS A 67 -20.61 -11.87 -3.24
C LYS A 67 -19.10 -12.04 -3.53
N PHE A 68 -18.27 -12.01 -2.48
CA PHE A 68 -16.81 -12.14 -2.59
C PHE A 68 -16.32 -13.36 -1.78
N PRO A 69 -16.49 -14.59 -2.29
CA PRO A 69 -15.85 -15.77 -1.71
C PRO A 69 -14.32 -15.66 -1.82
N ILE A 70 -13.61 -16.56 -1.10
CA ILE A 70 -12.17 -16.67 -1.26
C ILE A 70 -11.86 -16.96 -2.74
N PRO A 71 -11.04 -16.13 -3.43
CA PRO A 71 -10.69 -16.37 -4.81
C PRO A 71 -9.87 -17.67 -4.93
N THR A 72 -10.22 -18.52 -5.88
CA THR A 72 -9.54 -19.78 -6.14
C THR A 72 -8.65 -19.71 -7.37
N THR A 73 -8.76 -18.63 -8.15
CA THR A 73 -7.93 -18.38 -9.33
C THR A 73 -7.42 -16.94 -9.34
N ILE A 74 -6.33 -16.72 -10.07
CA ILE A 74 -5.76 -15.38 -10.23
C ILE A 74 -6.71 -14.44 -10.98
N GLU A 75 -7.52 -14.95 -11.88
CA GLU A 75 -8.53 -14.19 -12.63
C GLU A 75 -9.60 -13.64 -11.70
N GLN A 76 -10.10 -14.46 -10.77
CA GLN A 76 -11.06 -14.01 -9.74
C GLN A 76 -10.44 -12.94 -8.84
N LYS A 77 -9.20 -13.16 -8.36
CA LYS A 77 -8.49 -12.19 -7.53
C LYS A 77 -8.28 -10.87 -8.28
N THR A 78 -7.94 -10.95 -9.57
CA THR A 78 -7.80 -9.79 -10.47
C THR A 78 -9.11 -9.01 -10.60
N GLN A 79 -10.24 -9.70 -10.76
CA GLN A 79 -11.56 -9.06 -10.84
C GLN A 79 -11.91 -8.31 -9.54
N TYR A 80 -11.59 -8.89 -8.37
CA TYR A 80 -11.80 -8.22 -7.09
C TYR A 80 -10.90 -6.99 -6.94
N ALA A 81 -9.63 -7.11 -7.32
CA ALA A 81 -8.70 -5.99 -7.33
C ALA A 81 -9.15 -4.86 -8.28
N ALA A 82 -9.70 -5.21 -9.44
CA ALA A 82 -10.26 -4.25 -10.39
C ALA A 82 -11.49 -3.54 -9.81
N GLN A 83 -12.37 -4.25 -9.09
CA GLN A 83 -13.50 -3.61 -8.38
C GLN A 83 -13.00 -2.72 -7.24
N PHE A 84 -11.98 -3.15 -6.49
CA PHE A 84 -11.39 -2.34 -5.42
C PHE A 84 -10.76 -1.05 -5.96
N SER A 85 -10.14 -1.09 -7.14
CA SER A 85 -9.51 0.08 -7.76
C SER A 85 -10.49 1.22 -8.08
N GLN A 86 -11.80 0.93 -8.15
CA GLN A 86 -12.83 1.95 -8.34
C GLN A 86 -13.06 2.83 -7.09
N LEU A 87 -12.49 2.46 -5.94
CA LEU A 87 -12.64 3.20 -4.69
C LEU A 87 -11.68 4.39 -4.57
N GLY A 88 -10.74 4.56 -5.49
CA GLY A 88 -9.78 5.66 -5.48
C GLY A 88 -8.85 5.63 -6.69
N GLU A 89 -7.88 6.55 -6.72
CA GLU A 89 -7.00 6.76 -7.87
C GLU A 89 -5.57 6.24 -7.64
N LEU A 90 -5.38 5.30 -6.71
CA LEU A 90 -4.07 4.70 -6.46
C LEU A 90 -3.79 3.52 -7.41
N PRO A 91 -2.53 3.33 -7.82
CA PRO A 91 -2.12 2.10 -8.47
C PRO A 91 -2.41 0.89 -7.57
N VAL A 92 -3.02 -0.14 -8.12
CA VAL A 92 -3.29 -1.40 -7.43
C VAL A 92 -2.36 -2.47 -8.00
N LEU A 93 -1.44 -2.94 -7.17
CA LEU A 93 -0.58 -4.09 -7.47
C LEU A 93 -1.27 -5.36 -6.96
N LEU A 94 -1.15 -6.44 -7.70
CA LEU A 94 -1.75 -7.72 -7.33
C LEU A 94 -0.69 -8.64 -6.72
N ASP A 95 -0.88 -9.09 -5.48
CA ASP A 95 -0.08 -10.16 -4.90
C ASP A 95 -0.49 -11.51 -5.51
N GLY A 96 0.45 -12.44 -5.62
CA GLY A 96 0.19 -13.78 -6.15
C GLY A 96 -0.87 -14.55 -5.35
N MET A 97 -1.28 -15.70 -5.87
CA MET A 97 -2.21 -16.61 -5.16
C MET A 97 -1.56 -17.25 -3.94
N ASP A 98 -0.24 -17.26 -3.85
CA ASP A 98 0.56 -17.72 -2.72
C ASP A 98 0.72 -16.67 -1.61
N ASP A 99 0.18 -15.45 -1.82
CA ASP A 99 0.32 -14.31 -0.92
C ASP A 99 1.80 -14.03 -0.53
N ALA A 100 2.74 -14.20 -1.47
CA ALA A 100 4.18 -14.12 -1.19
C ALA A 100 4.58 -12.76 -0.64
N THR A 101 4.09 -11.65 -1.23
CA THR A 101 4.40 -10.31 -0.75
C THR A 101 3.83 -10.08 0.65
N PHE A 102 2.58 -10.43 0.87
CA PHE A 102 1.92 -10.33 2.18
C PHE A 102 2.67 -11.12 3.26
N ASN A 103 3.09 -12.35 2.94
CA ASN A 103 3.83 -13.20 3.86
C ASN A 103 5.20 -12.62 4.21
N ASN A 104 5.92 -12.07 3.24
CA ASN A 104 7.25 -11.48 3.42
C ASN A 104 7.23 -10.19 4.24
N TYR A 105 6.15 -9.41 4.17
CA TYR A 105 5.98 -8.17 4.94
C TYR A 105 5.30 -8.36 6.31
N GLY A 106 5.11 -9.61 6.76
CA GLY A 106 4.70 -9.91 8.14
C GLY A 106 3.21 -9.97 8.38
N ARG A 107 2.41 -10.22 7.34
CA ARG A 107 0.99 -10.63 7.42
C ARG A 107 0.06 -9.65 8.12
N ALA A 108 0.29 -8.35 8.00
CA ALA A 108 -0.62 -7.34 8.55
C ALA A 108 -1.68 -6.96 7.49
N PRO A 109 -2.94 -7.37 7.64
CA PRO A 109 -3.97 -7.26 6.58
C PRO A 109 -4.31 -5.83 6.16
N ASN A 110 -4.16 -4.89 7.07
CA ASN A 110 -4.32 -3.46 6.84
C ASN A 110 -3.03 -2.72 7.17
N GLY A 111 -1.89 -3.41 7.06
CA GLY A 111 -0.58 -2.88 7.34
C GLY A 111 -0.15 -1.85 6.32
N ALA A 112 0.56 -0.84 6.80
CA ALA A 112 1.22 0.15 5.96
C ALA A 112 2.74 0.10 6.14
N TYR A 113 3.43 0.38 5.05
CA TYR A 113 4.87 0.24 4.94
C TYR A 113 5.45 1.45 4.22
N LEU A 114 6.65 1.83 4.63
CA LEU A 114 7.41 2.90 3.98
C LEU A 114 8.82 2.41 3.70
N VAL A 115 9.21 2.51 2.45
CA VAL A 115 10.56 2.16 1.96
C VAL A 115 11.23 3.45 1.53
N ASP A 116 12.45 3.66 1.98
CA ASP A 116 13.23 4.87 1.66
C ASP A 116 13.81 4.83 0.24
N LYS A 117 14.51 5.90 -0.15
CA LYS A 117 15.14 6.01 -1.48
C LYS A 117 16.27 4.99 -1.70
N ASP A 118 16.83 4.47 -0.62
CA ASP A 118 17.93 3.49 -0.65
C ASP A 118 17.40 2.03 -0.64
N GLY A 119 16.08 1.83 -0.56
CA GLY A 119 15.44 0.51 -0.57
C GLY A 119 15.22 -0.11 0.80
N ASN A 120 15.47 0.62 1.89
CA ASN A 120 15.30 0.12 3.24
C ASN A 120 13.86 0.30 3.71
N LEU A 121 13.32 -0.71 4.40
CA LEU A 121 12.04 -0.59 5.10
C LEU A 121 12.27 0.25 6.37
N VAL A 122 11.78 1.50 6.37
CA VAL A 122 12.01 2.48 7.47
C VAL A 122 10.81 2.68 8.37
N PHE A 123 9.63 2.24 7.92
CA PHE A 123 8.42 2.28 8.74
C PHE A 123 7.52 1.11 8.43
N ARG A 124 6.92 0.56 9.48
CA ARG A 124 5.89 -0.47 9.41
C ARG A 124 4.82 -0.20 10.46
N SER A 125 3.57 -0.32 10.08
CA SER A 125 2.43 -0.27 10.99
C SER A 125 1.45 -1.39 10.68
N THR A 126 0.82 -1.96 11.68
CA THR A 126 -0.27 -2.93 11.50
C THR A 126 -1.58 -2.27 11.04
N TRP A 127 -1.60 -0.94 11.00
CA TRP A 127 -2.75 -0.14 10.60
C TRP A 127 -2.33 0.98 9.63
N ALA A 128 -3.02 1.08 8.51
CA ALA A 128 -2.71 2.03 7.42
C ALA A 128 -3.28 3.44 7.70
N ASP A 129 -2.94 4.05 8.83
CA ASP A 129 -3.33 5.43 9.14
C ASP A 129 -2.60 6.41 8.22
N ALA A 130 -3.36 7.08 7.34
CA ALA A 130 -2.84 8.03 6.38
C ALA A 130 -2.04 9.18 7.03
N ARG A 131 -2.45 9.66 8.21
CA ARG A 131 -1.74 10.75 8.92
C ARG A 131 -0.36 10.32 9.40
N LYS A 132 -0.22 9.07 9.86
CA LYS A 132 1.09 8.54 10.25
C LYS A 132 2.01 8.40 9.05
N ILE A 133 1.49 7.90 7.92
CA ILE A 133 2.25 7.79 6.67
C ILE A 133 2.66 9.18 6.17
N GLU A 134 1.75 10.14 6.17
CA GLU A 134 2.05 11.54 5.82
C GLU A 134 3.20 12.10 6.65
N HIS A 135 3.12 11.99 7.98
CA HIS A 135 4.17 12.43 8.89
C HIS A 135 5.52 11.77 8.59
N MET A 136 5.53 10.48 8.32
CA MET A 136 6.75 9.74 8.01
C MET A 136 7.34 10.14 6.66
N ILE A 137 6.51 10.36 5.63
CA ILE A 137 6.96 10.85 4.33
C ILE A 137 7.57 12.25 4.47
N ASP A 138 6.88 13.17 5.14
CA ASP A 138 7.36 14.53 5.37
C ASP A 138 8.70 14.53 6.13
N THR A 139 8.84 13.64 7.12
CA THR A 139 10.09 13.45 7.87
C THR A 139 11.23 12.98 6.97
N LEU A 140 10.99 11.98 6.14
CA LEU A 140 12.01 11.48 5.20
C LEU A 140 12.40 12.54 4.16
N LEU A 141 11.42 13.24 3.58
CA LEU A 141 11.70 14.30 2.62
C LEU A 141 12.57 15.41 3.23
N LYS A 142 12.26 15.84 4.46
CA LYS A 142 13.09 16.81 5.20
C LYS A 142 14.50 16.27 5.44
N TRP A 143 14.62 15.02 5.84
CA TRP A 143 15.91 14.38 6.07
C TRP A 143 16.78 14.32 4.80
N TYR A 144 16.19 13.95 3.67
CA TYR A 144 16.89 13.95 2.39
C TYR A 144 17.30 15.37 1.94
N LYS A 145 16.40 16.36 2.08
CA LYS A 145 16.67 17.77 1.77
C LYS A 145 17.80 18.35 2.66
N ALA A 146 17.95 17.86 3.89
CA ALA A 146 19.03 18.23 4.80
C ALA A 146 20.35 17.46 4.59
N GLY A 147 20.47 16.65 3.56
CA GLY A 147 21.70 15.89 3.25
C GLY A 147 21.93 14.66 4.14
N LYS A 148 20.87 14.03 4.66
CA LYS A 148 20.90 12.80 5.46
C LYS A 148 21.76 12.89 6.75
N PRO A 149 21.61 13.89 7.61
CA PRO A 149 22.43 14.03 8.81
C PRO A 149 22.24 12.84 9.76
N LYS A 150 23.35 12.31 10.34
CA LYS A 150 23.33 11.15 11.23
C LYS A 150 22.50 11.35 12.51
N ASN A 151 22.35 12.60 12.96
CA ASN A 151 21.65 12.98 14.19
C ASN A 151 20.29 13.65 13.89
N PHE A 152 19.62 13.24 12.82
CA PHE A 152 18.30 13.78 12.50
C PHE A 152 17.26 13.22 13.48
N ILE A 153 16.75 14.10 14.36
CA ILE A 153 15.61 13.80 15.23
C ILE A 153 14.36 14.37 14.54
N PRO A 154 13.43 13.55 14.05
CA PRO A 154 12.16 14.04 13.52
C PRO A 154 11.39 14.72 14.65
N LYS A 155 11.01 15.97 14.47
CA LYS A 155 10.09 16.69 15.34
C LYS A 155 8.66 16.47 14.90
#